data_b6bf1881174537c55c05f6b421f441d1
#
_entry.id   b6bf1881174537c55c05f6b421f441d1
#
_cell.length_a   1.000
_cell.length_b   1.000
_cell.length_c   1.000
_cell.angle_alpha   90.00
_cell.angle_beta   90.00
_cell.angle_gamma   90.00
#
_symmetry.space_group_name_H-M   'P 1'
#
loop_
_entity.id
_entity.type
_entity.pdbx_description
1 polymer ?
#
loop_
_entity_poly.entity_id
_entity_poly.type
_entity_poly.pdbx_seq_one_letter_code
_entity_poly.pdbx_strand_id
1 'polypeptide(L)'
;MASVFYEEGWDNYDPEECEFVRTNSNNSYVTTADPIEVPATIFQGMTCLPTTDPTGSCTLGGWPVYAVNVSNVAQVQLAINFARNTGIRLVVKNTGHNFSGKSGGGGSLSIWTHNLKDMKFIPEYSADGSDWTGPAVKAGSGVQAFELYEFCDKNGAAVGITGGYIQGGGHYPLSSIYGMGADHVLEMEVVLPNGRFVTASETKNPDLFWALRGGGGSIYGVVTYMTLKAHLDMEVTAISFTFSSGGNVTKEAFWQGIRYYFDYFIPFTDAGVYGYFFAMPSGEEFIFMMQPFFAPQMNLAETEAIIAPWLIQLADLGISIQPETAHYDTFHSAWSASFGLEVVERLHNADGSRLFPRKNWEDEALLNATFDAWKQSMEKSTITINFNIAPTLERGGNPDNSVNPAWRETVMHSIQSISWPMELTPAEILEVRDGFTNGDMQRWRDVSPGAGSYLGEADRTEPGFQQAF
;
A
#
# COMPACT_ATOMS: atom_id res chain seq x y z
N MET A 1 -14.44 -13.12 17.56
CA MET A 1 -14.27 -11.96 18.47
C MET A 1 -15.59 -11.46 19.07
N ALA A 2 -16.65 -11.23 18.31
CA ALA A 2 -17.93 -10.71 18.83
C ALA A 2 -18.51 -11.52 20.02
N SER A 3 -18.39 -12.84 20.00
CA SER A 3 -18.92 -13.72 21.06
C SER A 3 -18.23 -13.59 22.42
N VAL A 4 -17.05 -12.97 22.47
CA VAL A 4 -16.27 -12.79 23.69
C VAL A 4 -16.74 -11.60 24.53
N PHE A 5 -17.47 -10.64 23.90
CA PHE A 5 -17.76 -9.36 24.51
C PHE A 5 -19.20 -9.18 25.03
N TYR A 6 -20.25 -9.84 24.44
CA TYR A 6 -21.56 -9.18 24.45
C TYR A 6 -22.82 -10.05 24.62
N GLU A 7 -22.80 -11.28 25.01
CA GLU A 7 -24.06 -11.98 25.21
C GLU A 7 -24.40 -12.20 26.69
N GLU A 8 -25.40 -11.48 27.20
CA GLU A 8 -26.07 -11.82 28.46
C GLU A 8 -26.59 -13.28 28.41
N GLY A 9 -26.00 -14.13 29.22
CA GLY A 9 -26.41 -15.53 29.38
C GLY A 9 -25.50 -16.56 28.72
N TRP A 10 -24.44 -16.15 28.03
CA TRP A 10 -23.40 -17.06 27.57
C TRP A 10 -22.15 -16.90 28.45
N ASP A 11 -21.72 -18.00 29.04
CA ASP A 11 -20.56 -18.08 29.97
C ASP A 11 -19.21 -17.98 29.21
N ASN A 12 -19.14 -17.11 28.20
CA ASN A 12 -18.01 -17.00 27.26
C ASN A 12 -17.22 -15.70 27.44
N TYR A 13 -17.49 -14.92 28.49
CA TYR A 13 -16.68 -13.73 28.76
C TYR A 13 -15.28 -14.14 29.17
N ASP A 14 -14.31 -13.79 28.34
CA ASP A 14 -12.87 -13.96 28.61
C ASP A 14 -12.24 -12.59 28.79
N PRO A 15 -11.89 -12.20 30.03
CA PRO A 15 -11.31 -10.89 30.28
C PRO A 15 -9.90 -10.72 29.68
N GLU A 16 -9.13 -11.79 29.50
CA GLU A 16 -7.79 -11.73 28.91
C GLU A 16 -7.90 -11.50 27.40
N GLU A 17 -8.80 -12.20 26.72
CA GLU A 17 -9.06 -12.02 25.29
C GLU A 17 -9.70 -10.65 25.02
N CYS A 18 -10.60 -10.18 25.87
CA CYS A 18 -11.15 -8.83 25.80
C CYS A 18 -10.06 -7.76 25.85
N GLU A 19 -9.14 -7.87 26.79
CA GLU A 19 -8.03 -6.93 26.94
C GLU A 19 -7.07 -7.01 25.74
N PHE A 20 -6.78 -8.22 25.26
CA PHE A 20 -5.98 -8.43 24.07
C PHE A 20 -6.58 -7.72 22.85
N VAL A 21 -7.85 -7.94 22.56
CA VAL A 21 -8.54 -7.30 21.41
C VAL A 21 -8.58 -5.79 21.57
N ARG A 22 -8.89 -5.29 22.76
CA ARG A 22 -8.94 -3.85 23.04
C ARG A 22 -7.58 -3.18 22.82
N THR A 23 -6.51 -3.81 23.24
CA THR A 23 -5.14 -3.32 23.13
C THR A 23 -4.61 -3.40 21.67
N ASN A 24 -5.04 -4.44 20.94
CA ASN A 24 -4.54 -4.74 19.60
C ASN A 24 -5.52 -4.41 18.46
N SER A 25 -6.63 -3.75 18.73
CA SER A 25 -7.65 -3.42 17.71
C SER A 25 -7.12 -2.59 16.55
N ASN A 26 -6.05 -1.82 16.76
CA ASN A 26 -5.36 -1.04 15.73
C ASN A 26 -4.18 -1.80 15.08
N ASN A 27 -3.95 -3.05 15.46
CA ASN A 27 -2.86 -3.85 14.93
C ASN A 27 -3.33 -4.65 13.71
N SER A 28 -2.94 -4.23 12.51
CA SER A 28 -3.33 -4.88 11.26
C SER A 28 -2.86 -6.35 11.14
N TYR A 29 -1.85 -6.77 11.88
CA TYR A 29 -1.43 -8.18 11.93
C TYR A 29 -2.47 -9.06 12.62
N VAL A 30 -3.17 -8.54 13.64
CA VAL A 30 -4.27 -9.27 14.31
C VAL A 30 -5.46 -9.43 13.37
N THR A 31 -5.88 -8.34 12.70
CA THR A 31 -6.98 -8.41 11.72
C THR A 31 -6.62 -9.24 10.48
N THR A 32 -5.34 -9.29 10.09
CA THR A 32 -4.86 -10.16 9.02
C THR A 32 -5.02 -11.63 9.37
N ALA A 33 -4.78 -12.01 10.63
CA ALA A 33 -4.91 -13.37 11.13
C ALA A 33 -6.36 -13.83 11.31
N ASP A 34 -7.34 -12.92 11.32
CA ASP A 34 -8.77 -13.23 11.36
C ASP A 34 -9.33 -13.46 9.96
N PRO A 35 -10.15 -14.52 9.71
CA PRO A 35 -10.63 -14.85 8.36
C PRO A 35 -11.70 -13.91 7.79
N ILE A 36 -12.36 -13.09 8.60
CA ILE A 36 -13.48 -12.23 8.18
C ILE A 36 -13.26 -10.75 8.48
N GLU A 37 -12.41 -10.43 9.44
CA GLU A 37 -12.15 -9.05 9.86
C GLU A 37 -11.31 -8.30 8.82
N VAL A 38 -11.66 -7.04 8.59
CA VAL A 38 -10.85 -6.11 7.79
C VAL A 38 -10.45 -4.91 8.67
N PRO A 39 -9.27 -4.30 8.45
CA PRO A 39 -8.77 -3.23 9.33
C PRO A 39 -9.72 -2.04 9.45
N ALA A 40 -10.36 -1.64 8.35
CA ALA A 40 -11.27 -0.49 8.33
C ALA A 40 -12.65 -0.83 8.88
N THR A 41 -12.88 -0.55 10.15
CA THR A 41 -14.14 -0.85 10.87
C THR A 41 -15.37 -0.14 10.31
N ILE A 42 -15.20 0.92 9.53
CA ILE A 42 -16.32 1.58 8.84
C ILE A 42 -17.05 0.64 7.88
N PHE A 43 -16.37 -0.35 7.30
CA PHE A 43 -17.00 -1.35 6.43
C PHE A 43 -17.76 -2.42 7.22
N GLN A 44 -17.46 -2.57 8.50
CA GLN A 44 -18.26 -3.34 9.45
C GLN A 44 -19.53 -2.59 9.85
N GLY A 45 -19.53 -1.25 9.75
CA GLY A 45 -20.63 -0.38 10.16
C GLY A 45 -20.46 0.16 11.57
N MET A 46 -19.32 -0.04 12.21
CA MET A 46 -18.97 0.42 13.56
C MET A 46 -19.96 -0.04 14.63
N THR A 47 -20.60 -1.20 14.42
CA THR A 47 -21.61 -1.77 15.34
C THR A 47 -21.02 -2.74 16.36
N CYS A 48 -19.71 -2.97 16.30
CA CYS A 48 -18.95 -3.81 17.23
C CYS A 48 -17.52 -3.29 17.37
N LEU A 49 -17.37 -2.19 18.10
CA LEU A 49 -16.05 -1.62 18.40
C LEU A 49 -15.55 -2.16 19.75
N PRO A 50 -14.23 -2.29 19.95
CA PRO A 50 -13.67 -2.62 21.24
C PRO A 50 -14.08 -1.57 22.28
N THR A 51 -14.70 -2.01 23.37
CA THR A 51 -15.20 -1.12 24.41
C THR A 51 -14.95 -1.71 25.80
N THR A 52 -14.98 -0.86 26.82
CA THR A 52 -14.97 -1.27 28.23
C THR A 52 -16.39 -1.50 28.77
N ASP A 53 -17.43 -1.19 27.99
CA ASP A 53 -18.83 -1.39 28.40
C ASP A 53 -19.30 -2.79 27.99
N PRO A 54 -19.48 -3.74 28.93
CA PRO A 54 -19.92 -5.09 28.63
C PRO A 54 -21.40 -5.17 28.22
N THR A 55 -22.16 -4.07 28.32
CA THR A 55 -23.59 -4.03 27.96
C THR A 55 -23.81 -3.52 26.53
N GLY A 56 -22.77 -3.12 25.82
CA GLY A 56 -22.84 -2.67 24.44
C GLY A 56 -23.33 -3.76 23.49
N SER A 57 -24.05 -3.37 22.44
CA SER A 57 -24.47 -4.32 21.39
C SER A 57 -23.33 -4.53 20.40
N CYS A 58 -23.17 -5.77 19.91
CA CYS A 58 -22.23 -6.13 18.89
C CYS A 58 -22.91 -6.94 17.79
N THR A 59 -22.70 -6.57 16.53
CA THR A 59 -23.20 -7.32 15.37
C THR A 59 -22.07 -7.57 14.38
N LEU A 60 -22.21 -8.58 13.52
CA LEU A 60 -21.28 -8.81 12.42
C LEU A 60 -21.26 -7.66 11.40
N GLY A 61 -22.36 -6.91 11.30
CA GLY A 61 -22.47 -5.79 10.38
C GLY A 61 -22.08 -6.16 8.95
N GLY A 62 -21.11 -5.46 8.40
CA GLY A 62 -20.59 -5.67 7.05
C GLY A 62 -19.58 -6.81 6.90
N TRP A 63 -19.26 -7.56 7.94
CA TRP A 63 -18.34 -8.69 7.83
C TRP A 63 -19.03 -9.94 7.25
N PRO A 64 -18.26 -10.85 6.62
CA PRO A 64 -18.77 -12.13 6.16
C PRO A 64 -19.31 -12.98 7.30
N VAL A 65 -20.39 -13.73 7.02
CA VAL A 65 -21.00 -14.65 8.03
C VAL A 65 -20.16 -15.90 8.21
N TYR A 66 -19.53 -16.37 7.12
CA TYR A 66 -18.67 -17.55 7.13
C TYR A 66 -17.41 -17.31 6.29
N ALA A 67 -16.34 -18.01 6.63
CA ALA A 67 -15.12 -18.04 5.86
C ALA A 67 -14.69 -19.49 5.56
N VAL A 68 -14.11 -19.68 4.38
CA VAL A 68 -13.40 -20.90 4.02
C VAL A 68 -11.91 -20.60 4.07
N ASN A 69 -11.23 -21.18 5.06
CA ASN A 69 -9.77 -21.13 5.17
C ASN A 69 -9.19 -22.11 4.13
N VAL A 70 -8.77 -21.58 2.98
CA VAL A 70 -8.27 -22.40 1.89
C VAL A 70 -6.76 -22.61 1.98
N SER A 71 -6.33 -23.86 1.77
CA SER A 71 -4.92 -24.26 1.70
C SER A 71 -4.52 -24.87 0.35
N ASN A 72 -5.48 -24.99 -0.58
CA ASN A 72 -5.24 -25.49 -1.93
C ASN A 72 -6.32 -25.04 -2.91
N VAL A 73 -6.00 -25.19 -4.22
CA VAL A 73 -6.88 -24.78 -5.33
C VAL A 73 -8.23 -25.47 -5.30
N ALA A 74 -8.29 -26.76 -4.94
CA ALA A 74 -9.55 -27.51 -4.93
C ALA A 74 -10.57 -26.93 -3.96
N GLN A 75 -10.12 -26.45 -2.80
CA GLN A 75 -10.99 -25.79 -1.81
C GLN A 75 -11.50 -24.45 -2.35
N VAL A 76 -10.70 -23.68 -3.08
CA VAL A 76 -11.15 -22.45 -3.78
C VAL A 76 -12.23 -22.79 -4.80
N GLN A 77 -12.03 -23.84 -5.64
CA GLN A 77 -13.00 -24.28 -6.62
C GLN A 77 -14.32 -24.70 -5.95
N LEU A 78 -14.27 -25.44 -4.84
CA LEU A 78 -15.45 -25.87 -4.10
C LEU A 78 -16.22 -24.69 -3.51
N ALA A 79 -15.51 -23.71 -2.93
CA ALA A 79 -16.14 -22.51 -2.36
C ALA A 79 -16.83 -21.65 -3.43
N ILE A 80 -16.18 -21.43 -4.58
CA ILE A 80 -16.78 -20.72 -5.72
C ILE A 80 -18.02 -21.46 -6.25
N ASN A 81 -17.92 -22.78 -6.45
CA ASN A 81 -19.02 -23.59 -6.95
C ASN A 81 -20.19 -23.60 -5.96
N PHE A 82 -19.91 -23.68 -4.66
CA PHE A 82 -20.94 -23.61 -3.63
C PHE A 82 -21.66 -22.25 -3.67
N ALA A 83 -20.91 -21.14 -3.64
CA ALA A 83 -21.50 -19.80 -3.68
C ALA A 83 -22.36 -19.59 -4.94
N ARG A 84 -21.85 -19.99 -6.12
CA ARG A 84 -22.58 -19.91 -7.39
C ARG A 84 -23.87 -20.73 -7.38
N ASN A 85 -23.83 -21.96 -6.89
CA ASN A 85 -24.99 -22.86 -6.92
C ASN A 85 -26.06 -22.48 -5.90
N THR A 86 -25.68 -21.81 -4.81
CA THR A 86 -26.61 -21.37 -3.76
C THR A 86 -27.00 -19.90 -3.88
N GLY A 87 -26.39 -19.13 -4.80
CA GLY A 87 -26.66 -17.69 -4.94
C GLY A 87 -26.12 -16.86 -3.79
N ILE A 88 -25.15 -17.37 -3.02
CA ILE A 88 -24.56 -16.66 -1.90
C ILE A 88 -23.54 -15.63 -2.41
N ARG A 89 -23.56 -14.43 -1.84
CA ARG A 89 -22.54 -13.41 -2.08
C ARG A 89 -21.17 -13.94 -1.69
N LEU A 90 -20.18 -13.77 -2.56
CA LEU A 90 -18.80 -14.21 -2.33
C LEU A 90 -17.87 -12.99 -2.23
N VAL A 91 -16.96 -13.04 -1.27
CA VAL A 91 -15.82 -12.11 -1.15
C VAL A 91 -14.53 -12.90 -1.04
N VAL A 92 -13.42 -12.25 -1.33
CA VAL A 92 -12.09 -12.86 -1.21
C VAL A 92 -11.24 -12.00 -0.31
N LYS A 93 -10.65 -12.60 0.71
CA LYS A 93 -9.75 -11.92 1.65
C LYS A 93 -8.38 -12.61 1.66
N ASN A 94 -7.31 -11.81 1.55
CA ASN A 94 -5.97 -12.20 1.98
C ASN A 94 -5.66 -11.52 3.31
N THR A 95 -4.94 -10.39 3.33
CA THR A 95 -4.73 -9.55 4.53
C THR A 95 -5.94 -8.67 4.85
N GLY A 96 -6.65 -8.19 3.86
CA GLY A 96 -7.80 -7.30 4.02
C GLY A 96 -7.47 -5.81 3.98
N HIS A 97 -6.23 -5.43 3.64
CA HIS A 97 -5.70 -4.07 3.73
C HIS A 97 -6.22 -3.08 2.67
N ASN A 98 -7.17 -3.45 1.85
CA ASN A 98 -7.70 -2.57 0.80
C ASN A 98 -8.57 -1.45 1.39
N PHE A 99 -8.23 -0.19 1.15
CA PHE A 99 -8.94 0.99 1.69
C PHE A 99 -10.39 1.12 1.21
N SER A 100 -10.76 0.46 0.11
CA SER A 100 -12.14 0.44 -0.39
C SER A 100 -12.99 -0.71 0.17
N GLY A 101 -12.49 -1.50 1.12
CA GLY A 101 -13.23 -2.55 1.83
C GLY A 101 -13.65 -3.74 0.98
N LYS A 102 -13.03 -3.97 -0.17
CA LYS A 102 -13.39 -5.06 -1.10
C LYS A 102 -13.25 -6.47 -0.52
N SER A 103 -12.46 -6.63 0.55
CA SER A 103 -12.26 -7.91 1.23
C SER A 103 -13.35 -8.27 2.24
N GLY A 104 -14.31 -7.39 2.47
CA GLY A 104 -15.46 -7.59 3.35
C GLY A 104 -16.80 -7.61 2.60
N GLY A 105 -17.86 -8.01 3.27
CA GLY A 105 -19.20 -7.97 2.71
C GLY A 105 -20.26 -8.63 3.60
N GLY A 106 -21.23 -7.87 4.07
CA GLY A 106 -22.32 -8.38 4.89
C GLY A 106 -23.09 -9.50 4.21
N GLY A 107 -23.43 -10.54 4.96
CA GLY A 107 -24.16 -11.71 4.46
C GLY A 107 -23.40 -12.59 3.46
N SER A 108 -22.08 -12.44 3.35
CA SER A 108 -21.26 -13.16 2.38
C SER A 108 -20.56 -14.39 2.96
N LEU A 109 -20.04 -15.23 2.05
CA LEU A 109 -19.02 -16.24 2.28
C LEU A 109 -17.68 -15.65 1.88
N SER A 110 -16.68 -15.67 2.76
CA SER A 110 -15.31 -15.27 2.47
C SER A 110 -14.45 -16.46 2.03
N ILE A 111 -13.72 -16.33 0.94
CA ILE A 111 -12.58 -17.21 0.64
C ILE A 111 -11.34 -16.54 1.22
N TRP A 112 -10.79 -17.12 2.28
CA TRP A 112 -9.60 -16.60 2.94
C TRP A 112 -8.35 -17.29 2.39
N THR A 113 -7.59 -16.54 1.56
CA THR A 113 -6.42 -17.05 0.82
C THR A 113 -5.12 -16.92 1.58
N HIS A 114 -5.13 -16.34 2.79
CA HIS A 114 -3.96 -16.02 3.58
C HIS A 114 -3.02 -17.22 3.82
N ASN A 115 -3.56 -18.42 3.86
CA ASN A 115 -2.79 -19.65 4.11
C ASN A 115 -2.29 -20.36 2.84
N LEU A 116 -2.42 -19.74 1.67
CA LEU A 116 -1.71 -20.18 0.47
C LEU A 116 -0.27 -19.63 0.50
N LYS A 117 0.61 -20.27 1.28
CA LYS A 117 1.95 -19.78 1.65
C LYS A 117 3.11 -20.45 0.91
N ASP A 118 2.84 -21.40 0.02
CA ASP A 118 3.90 -22.11 -0.70
C ASP A 118 4.73 -21.14 -1.53
N MET A 119 6.06 -21.31 -1.48
CA MET A 119 7.03 -20.58 -2.30
C MET A 119 8.01 -21.53 -2.96
N LYS A 120 8.39 -21.22 -4.20
CA LYS A 120 9.39 -21.98 -4.94
C LYS A 120 10.29 -21.03 -5.72
N PHE A 121 11.59 -21.10 -5.46
CA PHE A 121 12.59 -20.42 -6.26
C PHE A 121 12.87 -21.23 -7.53
N ILE A 122 12.98 -20.55 -8.67
CA ILE A 122 13.24 -21.10 -10.00
C ILE A 122 14.49 -20.40 -10.53
N PRO A 123 15.68 -21.03 -10.43
CA PRO A 123 16.94 -20.39 -10.82
C PRO A 123 17.00 -19.97 -12.29
N GLU A 124 16.40 -20.78 -13.16
CA GLU A 124 16.32 -20.55 -14.61
C GLU A 124 14.88 -20.73 -15.06
N TYR A 125 14.16 -19.62 -15.15
CA TYR A 125 12.80 -19.63 -15.68
C TYR A 125 12.83 -19.56 -17.20
N SER A 126 12.04 -20.41 -17.83
CA SER A 126 11.81 -20.39 -19.27
C SER A 126 10.37 -20.84 -19.52
N ALA A 127 9.60 -20.02 -20.22
CA ALA A 127 8.26 -20.38 -20.67
C ALA A 127 8.04 -19.88 -22.10
N ASP A 128 7.22 -20.61 -22.85
CA ASP A 128 6.85 -20.23 -24.22
C ASP A 128 6.19 -18.84 -24.23
N GLY A 129 6.76 -17.94 -25.04
CA GLY A 129 6.27 -16.57 -25.19
C GLY A 129 6.72 -15.60 -24.10
N SER A 130 7.60 -16.01 -23.19
CA SER A 130 8.22 -15.10 -22.23
C SER A 130 9.57 -14.63 -22.75
N ASP A 131 9.81 -13.33 -22.75
CA ASP A 131 11.13 -12.74 -23.04
C ASP A 131 12.08 -12.82 -21.82
N TRP A 132 11.59 -13.25 -20.65
CA TRP A 132 12.39 -13.39 -19.44
C TRP A 132 13.11 -14.73 -19.41
N THR A 133 14.44 -14.66 -19.34
CA THR A 133 15.33 -15.80 -19.14
C THR A 133 16.23 -15.55 -17.96
N GLY A 134 15.72 -15.73 -16.76
CA GLY A 134 16.43 -15.46 -15.51
C GLY A 134 15.76 -16.13 -14.34
N PRO A 135 16.19 -15.83 -13.11
CA PRO A 135 15.55 -16.38 -11.93
C PRO A 135 14.12 -15.84 -11.78
N ALA A 136 13.28 -16.70 -11.20
CA ALA A 136 11.90 -16.35 -10.87
C ALA A 136 11.52 -16.96 -9.52
N VAL A 137 10.44 -16.46 -8.94
CA VAL A 137 9.84 -17.03 -7.75
C VAL A 137 8.36 -17.26 -7.98
N LYS A 138 7.88 -18.47 -7.70
CA LYS A 138 6.46 -18.79 -7.64
C LYS A 138 6.03 -18.68 -6.19
N ALA A 139 5.02 -17.85 -5.91
CA ALA A 139 4.50 -17.61 -4.58
C ALA A 139 2.98 -17.77 -4.54
N GLY A 140 2.48 -18.40 -3.50
CA GLY A 140 1.05 -18.46 -3.19
C GLY A 140 0.48 -17.08 -2.88
N SER A 141 -0.79 -16.86 -3.20
CA SER A 141 -1.43 -15.55 -3.04
C SER A 141 -1.56 -15.08 -1.58
N GLY A 142 -1.34 -15.97 -0.61
CA GLY A 142 -1.30 -15.65 0.82
C GLY A 142 0.06 -15.14 1.30
N VAL A 143 1.12 -15.26 0.50
CA VAL A 143 2.46 -14.80 0.86
C VAL A 143 2.48 -13.27 0.96
N GLN A 144 3.02 -12.74 2.04
CA GLN A 144 3.19 -11.31 2.27
C GLN A 144 4.59 -10.85 1.80
N ALA A 145 4.76 -9.53 1.61
CA ALA A 145 6.00 -8.98 1.07
C ALA A 145 7.24 -9.35 1.90
N PHE A 146 7.16 -9.22 3.22
CA PHE A 146 8.29 -9.55 4.10
C PHE A 146 8.68 -11.04 4.03
N GLU A 147 7.69 -11.95 3.90
CA GLU A 147 7.95 -13.39 3.75
C GLU A 147 8.65 -13.68 2.41
N LEU A 148 8.21 -12.98 1.36
CA LEU A 148 8.80 -13.13 0.02
C LEU A 148 10.23 -12.59 -0.04
N TYR A 149 10.48 -11.42 0.55
CA TYR A 149 11.81 -10.81 0.58
C TYR A 149 12.81 -11.68 1.33
N GLU A 150 12.44 -12.17 2.51
CA GLU A 150 13.26 -13.11 3.27
C GLU A 150 13.54 -14.42 2.50
N PHE A 151 12.53 -14.94 1.80
CA PHE A 151 12.69 -16.15 1.00
C PHE A 151 13.64 -15.92 -0.19
N CYS A 152 13.54 -14.78 -0.87
CA CYS A 152 14.38 -14.47 -2.00
C CYS A 152 15.83 -14.18 -1.60
N ASP A 153 16.05 -13.45 -0.49
CA ASP A 153 17.38 -13.21 0.09
C ASP A 153 18.14 -14.52 0.35
N LYS A 154 17.47 -15.51 0.94
CA LYS A 154 18.03 -16.88 1.15
C LYS A 154 18.44 -17.59 -0.16
N ASN A 155 17.98 -17.10 -1.30
CA ASN A 155 18.29 -17.61 -2.63
C ASN A 155 19.19 -16.64 -3.43
N GLY A 156 19.73 -15.58 -2.80
CA GLY A 156 20.61 -14.61 -3.45
C GLY A 156 19.88 -13.72 -4.48
N ALA A 157 18.62 -13.41 -4.22
CA ALA A 157 17.78 -12.67 -5.14
C ALA A 157 16.95 -11.58 -4.45
N ALA A 158 16.64 -10.51 -5.19
CA ALA A 158 15.67 -9.50 -4.84
C ALA A 158 14.44 -9.60 -5.75
N VAL A 159 13.29 -9.28 -5.23
CA VAL A 159 12.02 -9.28 -5.97
C VAL A 159 11.21 -8.03 -5.68
N GLY A 160 10.22 -7.78 -6.55
CA GLY A 160 9.18 -6.81 -6.30
C GLY A 160 8.19 -7.28 -5.23
N ILE A 161 7.10 -6.55 -5.12
CA ILE A 161 6.02 -6.83 -4.17
C ILE A 161 5.13 -7.99 -4.65
N THR A 162 4.29 -8.53 -3.78
CA THR A 162 3.41 -9.69 -4.02
C THR A 162 1.95 -9.41 -3.69
N GLY A 163 1.09 -10.39 -3.99
CA GLY A 163 -0.30 -10.46 -3.54
C GLY A 163 -1.25 -9.49 -4.22
N GLY A 164 -2.22 -9.00 -3.46
CA GLY A 164 -3.26 -8.09 -3.94
C GLY A 164 -2.73 -6.74 -4.44
N TYR A 165 -1.58 -6.31 -3.96
CA TYR A 165 -0.88 -5.13 -4.46
C TYR A 165 -0.58 -5.20 -5.95
N ILE A 166 -0.06 -6.33 -6.43
CA ILE A 166 0.24 -6.57 -7.85
C ILE A 166 -1.02 -6.41 -8.71
N GLN A 167 -2.14 -6.91 -8.24
CA GLN A 167 -3.39 -6.82 -8.99
C GLN A 167 -3.90 -5.37 -9.13
N GLY A 168 -3.47 -4.46 -8.26
CA GLY A 168 -3.71 -3.02 -8.38
C GLY A 168 -2.55 -2.23 -8.98
N GLY A 169 -1.49 -2.91 -9.41
CA GLY A 169 -0.25 -2.31 -9.91
C GLY A 169 0.96 -2.62 -9.03
N GLY A 170 0.91 -2.27 -7.74
CA GLY A 170 1.94 -2.55 -6.75
C GLY A 170 3.18 -1.68 -6.85
N HIS A 171 3.30 -0.64 -6.01
CA HIS A 171 4.52 0.14 -5.86
C HIS A 171 5.39 -0.42 -4.72
N TYR A 172 6.70 -0.20 -4.77
CA TYR A 172 7.64 -0.75 -3.80
C TYR A 172 9.02 -0.04 -3.94
N PRO A 173 9.99 -0.27 -3.02
CA PRO A 173 11.23 0.47 -3.00
C PRO A 173 12.10 0.39 -4.27
N LEU A 174 11.93 -0.63 -5.11
CA LEU A 174 12.67 -0.77 -6.37
C LEU A 174 11.89 -0.25 -7.59
N SER A 175 10.74 0.38 -7.42
CA SER A 175 9.90 0.81 -8.55
C SER A 175 10.56 1.86 -9.43
N SER A 176 11.45 2.69 -8.87
CA SER A 176 12.24 3.65 -9.66
C SER A 176 13.36 3.00 -10.47
N ILE A 177 13.59 1.68 -10.35
CA ILE A 177 14.56 0.90 -11.12
C ILE A 177 13.85 -0.08 -12.05
N TYR A 178 12.83 -0.79 -11.53
CA TYR A 178 12.23 -1.94 -12.19
C TYR A 178 10.75 -1.78 -12.53
N GLY A 179 10.14 -0.60 -12.33
CA GLY A 179 8.72 -0.37 -12.62
C GLY A 179 7.79 -0.86 -11.50
N MET A 180 6.54 -1.16 -11.87
CA MET A 180 5.51 -1.62 -10.94
C MET A 180 5.61 -3.12 -10.67
N GLY A 181 5.10 -3.57 -9.53
CA GLY A 181 5.06 -5.01 -9.22
C GLY A 181 4.36 -5.87 -10.29
N ALA A 182 3.31 -5.32 -10.90
CA ALA A 182 2.60 -5.96 -12.01
C ALA A 182 3.45 -6.20 -13.25
N ASP A 183 4.53 -5.43 -13.45
CA ASP A 183 5.45 -5.55 -14.58
C ASP A 183 6.37 -6.78 -14.45
N HIS A 184 6.46 -7.31 -13.23
CA HIS A 184 7.29 -8.49 -12.92
C HIS A 184 6.56 -9.81 -13.01
N VAL A 185 5.25 -9.80 -13.24
CA VAL A 185 4.47 -11.04 -13.29
C VAL A 185 4.72 -11.75 -14.61
N LEU A 186 5.10 -13.03 -14.54
CA LEU A 186 5.33 -13.92 -15.66
C LEU A 186 4.13 -14.82 -15.95
N GLU A 187 3.45 -15.29 -14.89
CA GLU A 187 2.19 -16.01 -14.98
C GLU A 187 1.39 -15.93 -13.68
N MET A 188 0.09 -16.18 -13.77
CA MET A 188 -0.81 -16.34 -12.63
C MET A 188 -1.65 -17.61 -12.77
N GLU A 189 -1.87 -18.30 -11.66
CA GLU A 189 -2.81 -19.42 -11.56
C GLU A 189 -4.11 -18.90 -10.91
N VAL A 190 -5.24 -19.13 -11.56
CA VAL A 190 -6.50 -18.45 -11.25
C VAL A 190 -7.67 -19.43 -11.24
N VAL A 191 -8.53 -19.36 -10.24
CA VAL A 191 -9.85 -20.00 -10.27
C VAL A 191 -10.88 -18.98 -10.74
N LEU A 192 -11.47 -19.21 -11.89
CA LEU A 192 -12.46 -18.34 -12.50
C LEU A 192 -13.82 -18.43 -11.78
N PRO A 193 -14.74 -17.46 -11.98
CA PRO A 193 -16.08 -17.49 -11.39
C PRO A 193 -16.91 -18.73 -11.76
N ASN A 194 -16.60 -19.40 -12.86
CA ASN A 194 -17.23 -20.67 -13.27
C ASN A 194 -16.60 -21.91 -12.62
N GLY A 195 -15.64 -21.75 -11.71
CA GLY A 195 -14.94 -22.83 -11.01
C GLY A 195 -13.80 -23.47 -11.80
N ARG A 196 -13.51 -23.04 -13.03
CA ARG A 196 -12.37 -23.54 -13.80
C ARG A 196 -11.05 -22.98 -13.24
N PHE A 197 -10.08 -23.86 -13.10
CA PHE A 197 -8.71 -23.48 -12.78
C PHE A 197 -7.94 -23.28 -14.09
N VAL A 198 -7.29 -22.13 -14.25
CA VAL A 198 -6.56 -21.76 -15.47
C VAL A 198 -5.24 -21.09 -15.13
N THR A 199 -4.30 -21.16 -16.06
CA THR A 199 -3.09 -20.33 -16.06
C THR A 199 -3.35 -19.12 -16.97
N ALA A 200 -2.94 -17.94 -16.52
CA ALA A 200 -2.92 -16.70 -17.29
C ALA A 200 -1.45 -16.26 -17.50
N SER A 201 -1.04 -16.05 -18.72
CA SER A 201 0.31 -15.61 -19.13
C SER A 201 0.23 -14.89 -20.48
N GLU A 202 1.34 -14.40 -21.01
CA GLU A 202 1.40 -13.76 -22.34
C GLU A 202 0.82 -14.65 -23.46
N THR A 203 0.92 -15.99 -23.34
CA THR A 203 0.45 -16.95 -24.36
C THR A 203 -0.78 -17.75 -23.95
N LYS A 204 -1.18 -17.70 -22.68
CA LYS A 204 -2.33 -18.45 -22.15
C LYS A 204 -3.31 -17.48 -21.48
N ASN A 205 -4.56 -17.40 -22.00
CA ASN A 205 -5.57 -16.44 -21.51
C ASN A 205 -4.99 -15.02 -21.39
N PRO A 206 -4.44 -14.43 -22.47
CA PRO A 206 -3.68 -13.18 -22.43
C PRO A 206 -4.54 -11.98 -22.02
N ASP A 207 -5.82 -11.95 -22.37
CA ASP A 207 -6.78 -10.94 -21.94
C ASP A 207 -7.01 -10.96 -20.43
N LEU A 208 -7.13 -12.15 -19.83
CA LEU A 208 -7.19 -12.31 -18.39
C LEU A 208 -5.87 -11.90 -17.71
N PHE A 209 -4.74 -12.27 -18.31
CA PHE A 209 -3.42 -11.91 -17.82
C PHE A 209 -3.19 -10.40 -17.81
N TRP A 210 -3.61 -9.73 -18.89
CA TRP A 210 -3.59 -8.27 -18.97
C TRP A 210 -4.42 -7.64 -17.83
N ALA A 211 -5.66 -8.09 -17.66
CA ALA A 211 -6.60 -7.54 -16.69
C ALA A 211 -6.18 -7.76 -15.23
N LEU A 212 -5.52 -8.88 -14.91
CA LEU A 212 -5.06 -9.20 -13.56
C LEU A 212 -3.80 -8.41 -13.14
N ARG A 213 -3.08 -7.82 -14.09
CA ARG A 213 -1.87 -7.04 -13.86
C ARG A 213 -2.18 -5.54 -13.81
N GLY A 214 -2.91 -5.10 -12.77
CA GLY A 214 -3.23 -3.68 -12.52
C GLY A 214 -4.72 -3.36 -12.44
N GLY A 215 -5.61 -4.18 -13.01
CA GLY A 215 -7.06 -3.91 -13.09
C GLY A 215 -7.83 -4.14 -11.78
N GLY A 216 -7.15 -4.45 -10.69
CA GLY A 216 -7.74 -4.63 -9.37
C GLY A 216 -7.95 -6.09 -8.97
N GLY A 217 -7.86 -6.33 -7.67
CA GLY A 217 -8.00 -7.67 -7.09
C GLY A 217 -9.45 -8.18 -7.05
N SER A 218 -9.61 -9.52 -7.11
CA SER A 218 -10.88 -10.24 -6.88
C SER A 218 -12.02 -9.95 -7.85
N ILE A 219 -11.72 -9.41 -9.04
CA ILE A 219 -12.75 -9.05 -10.03
C ILE A 219 -12.92 -10.16 -11.07
N TYR A 220 -11.83 -10.69 -11.59
CA TYR A 220 -11.83 -11.64 -12.71
C TYR A 220 -11.71 -13.10 -12.28
N GLY A 221 -11.33 -13.35 -11.03
CA GLY A 221 -11.16 -14.67 -10.43
C GLY A 221 -10.33 -14.61 -9.16
N VAL A 222 -10.18 -15.76 -8.52
CA VAL A 222 -9.35 -15.91 -7.32
C VAL A 222 -7.96 -16.35 -7.76
N VAL A 223 -6.99 -15.46 -7.66
CA VAL A 223 -5.57 -15.79 -7.91
C VAL A 223 -5.08 -16.67 -6.76
N THR A 224 -4.48 -17.80 -7.08
CA THR A 224 -3.94 -18.75 -6.10
C THR A 224 -2.41 -18.73 -6.04
N TYR A 225 -1.75 -18.48 -7.17
CA TYR A 225 -0.30 -18.35 -7.28
C TYR A 225 0.08 -17.29 -8.30
N MET A 226 1.24 -16.70 -8.10
CA MET A 226 1.91 -15.80 -9.04
C MET A 226 3.35 -16.26 -9.23
N THR A 227 3.84 -16.21 -10.46
CA THR A 227 5.27 -16.38 -10.78
C THR A 227 5.82 -15.01 -11.15
N LEU A 228 6.86 -14.57 -10.45
CA LEU A 228 7.43 -13.23 -10.51
C LEU A 228 8.88 -13.32 -10.99
N LYS A 229 9.32 -12.33 -11.79
CA LYS A 229 10.74 -12.11 -12.07
C LYS A 229 11.47 -11.89 -10.76
N ALA A 230 12.62 -12.53 -10.59
CA ALA A 230 13.55 -12.25 -9.52
C ALA A 230 14.82 -11.63 -10.15
N HIS A 231 15.37 -10.64 -9.45
CA HIS A 231 16.57 -9.94 -9.84
C HIS A 231 17.75 -10.44 -9.02
N LEU A 232 18.96 -10.21 -9.48
CA LEU A 232 20.15 -10.41 -8.65
C LEU A 232 20.03 -9.50 -7.41
N ASP A 233 20.49 -10.00 -6.29
CA ASP A 233 20.52 -9.20 -5.08
C ASP A 233 21.47 -8.00 -5.24
N MET A 234 21.28 -6.97 -4.42
CA MET A 234 21.97 -5.69 -4.59
C MET A 234 22.26 -5.02 -3.27
N GLU A 235 23.36 -4.29 -3.25
CA GLU A 235 23.67 -3.38 -2.16
C GLU A 235 22.68 -2.22 -2.09
N VAL A 236 22.46 -1.69 -0.89
CA VAL A 236 21.56 -0.55 -0.66
C VAL A 236 22.15 0.33 0.43
N THR A 237 22.15 1.63 0.21
CA THR A 237 22.37 2.60 1.28
C THR A 237 21.06 3.27 1.68
N ALA A 238 20.78 3.34 2.97
CA ALA A 238 19.61 3.98 3.53
C ALA A 238 19.99 5.12 4.46
N ILE A 239 19.29 6.24 4.36
CA ILE A 239 19.48 7.42 5.21
C ILE A 239 18.13 7.80 5.82
N SER A 240 18.09 7.93 7.15
CA SER A 240 16.90 8.37 7.88
C SER A 240 17.21 9.59 8.73
N PHE A 241 16.28 10.54 8.80
CA PHE A 241 16.38 11.71 9.65
C PHE A 241 15.03 12.39 9.84
N THR A 242 14.97 13.21 10.86
CA THR A 242 13.77 13.99 11.20
C THR A 242 14.18 15.43 11.46
N PHE A 243 13.33 16.37 11.06
CA PHE A 243 13.41 17.75 11.50
C PHE A 243 12.01 18.32 11.72
N SER A 244 11.92 19.35 12.53
CA SER A 244 10.65 20.00 12.89
C SER A 244 10.77 21.51 12.85
N SER A 245 9.62 22.17 12.69
CA SER A 245 9.54 23.58 13.06
C SER A 245 9.61 23.74 14.57
N GLY A 246 9.82 24.97 15.06
CA GLY A 246 9.95 25.29 16.48
C GLY A 246 11.39 25.45 16.94
N GLY A 247 11.55 25.95 18.17
CA GLY A 247 12.86 26.30 18.67
C GLY A 247 13.55 27.37 17.81
N ASN A 248 14.66 26.99 17.18
CA ASN A 248 15.41 27.87 16.29
C ASN A 248 15.00 27.77 14.81
N VAL A 249 14.09 26.84 14.47
CA VAL A 249 13.62 26.62 13.09
C VAL A 249 12.24 27.27 12.96
N THR A 250 12.15 28.36 12.21
CA THR A 250 10.86 28.99 11.93
C THR A 250 9.99 28.12 11.02
N LYS A 251 8.67 28.34 11.00
CA LYS A 251 7.78 27.63 10.09
C LYS A 251 8.15 27.89 8.62
N GLU A 252 8.57 29.10 8.30
CA GLU A 252 9.03 29.49 6.96
C GLU A 252 10.28 28.68 6.55
N ALA A 253 11.29 28.60 7.44
CA ALA A 253 12.50 27.80 7.19
C ALA A 253 12.16 26.30 7.03
N PHE A 254 11.29 25.77 7.87
CA PHE A 254 10.80 24.39 7.76
C PHE A 254 10.17 24.10 6.39
N TRP A 255 9.22 24.94 5.97
CA TRP A 255 8.57 24.77 4.67
C TRP A 255 9.52 24.96 3.48
N GLN A 256 10.44 25.91 3.60
CA GLN A 256 11.46 26.12 2.57
C GLN A 256 12.41 24.92 2.45
N GLY A 257 12.75 24.28 3.57
CA GLY A 257 13.57 23.06 3.59
C GLY A 257 12.90 21.91 2.86
N ILE A 258 11.57 21.73 3.02
CA ILE A 258 10.81 20.72 2.27
C ILE A 258 10.65 21.14 0.81
N ARG A 259 10.44 22.44 0.54
CA ARG A 259 10.34 22.93 -0.85
C ARG A 259 11.63 22.63 -1.64
N TYR A 260 12.79 22.77 -1.01
CA TYR A 260 14.07 22.37 -1.62
C TYR A 260 14.11 20.86 -1.90
N TYR A 261 13.56 20.00 -1.03
CA TYR A 261 13.48 18.56 -1.31
C TYR A 261 12.68 18.28 -2.58
N PHE A 262 11.57 18.98 -2.80
CA PHE A 262 10.79 18.84 -4.02
C PHE A 262 11.61 19.15 -5.28
N ASP A 263 12.57 20.08 -5.26
CA ASP A 263 13.45 20.38 -6.39
C ASP A 263 14.31 19.17 -6.82
N TYR A 264 14.54 18.23 -5.91
CA TYR A 264 15.35 17.04 -6.16
C TYR A 264 14.54 15.78 -6.50
N PHE A 265 13.22 15.83 -6.57
CA PHE A 265 12.40 14.62 -6.83
C PHE A 265 12.78 13.94 -8.14
N ILE A 266 12.93 14.69 -9.22
CA ILE A 266 13.34 14.14 -10.51
C ILE A 266 14.77 13.57 -10.46
N PRO A 267 15.81 14.33 -10.04
CA PRO A 267 17.15 13.78 -9.93
C PRO A 267 17.23 12.50 -9.08
N PHE A 268 16.54 12.45 -7.95
CA PHE A 268 16.56 11.28 -7.08
C PHE A 268 15.91 10.06 -7.71
N THR A 269 14.71 10.21 -8.27
CA THR A 269 14.03 9.09 -8.93
C THR A 269 14.74 8.65 -10.21
N ASP A 270 15.36 9.57 -10.96
CA ASP A 270 16.13 9.23 -12.15
C ASP A 270 17.39 8.43 -11.81
N ALA A 271 17.95 8.66 -10.62
CA ALA A 271 19.03 7.86 -10.06
C ALA A 271 18.58 6.52 -9.42
N GLY A 272 17.28 6.22 -9.41
CA GLY A 272 16.74 4.98 -8.84
C GLY A 272 16.42 5.04 -7.36
N VAL A 273 16.57 6.19 -6.71
CA VAL A 273 16.23 6.38 -5.29
C VAL A 273 14.74 6.26 -5.06
N TYR A 274 14.38 5.74 -3.90
CA TYR A 274 13.04 5.73 -3.35
C TYR A 274 13.01 6.57 -2.08
N GLY A 275 12.32 7.71 -2.10
CA GLY A 275 12.15 8.55 -0.93
C GLY A 275 10.83 8.20 -0.24
N TYR A 276 10.89 7.70 0.98
CA TYR A 276 9.72 7.45 1.82
C TYR A 276 9.72 8.43 2.98
N PHE A 277 8.73 9.32 3.01
CA PHE A 277 8.72 10.39 3.98
C PHE A 277 7.31 10.72 4.48
N PHE A 278 7.28 11.20 5.71
CA PHE A 278 6.08 11.61 6.40
C PHE A 278 6.14 13.09 6.71
N ALA A 279 4.99 13.74 6.68
CA ALA A 279 4.84 15.07 7.22
C ALA A 279 3.52 15.16 8.00
N MET A 280 3.59 15.78 9.19
CA MET A 280 2.44 15.86 10.08
C MET A 280 2.49 17.09 10.98
N PRO A 281 1.34 17.63 11.39
CA PRO A 281 1.27 18.60 12.47
C PRO A 281 1.59 17.95 13.82
N SER A 282 2.20 18.72 14.72
CA SER A 282 2.51 18.33 16.10
C SER A 282 2.25 19.53 17.03
N GLY A 283 1.03 19.65 17.52
CA GLY A 283 0.56 20.85 18.22
C GLY A 283 0.57 22.06 17.29
N GLU A 284 1.33 23.10 17.65
CA GLU A 284 1.51 24.30 16.80
C GLU A 284 2.64 24.17 15.79
N GLU A 285 3.40 23.07 15.85
CA GLU A 285 4.58 22.82 15.04
C GLU A 285 4.30 21.77 13.96
N PHE A 286 5.29 21.53 13.12
CA PHE A 286 5.26 20.52 12.06
C PHE A 286 6.49 19.63 12.12
N ILE A 287 6.32 18.38 11.76
CA ILE A 287 7.39 17.38 11.70
C ILE A 287 7.51 16.85 10.27
N PHE A 288 8.73 16.72 9.78
CA PHE A 288 9.10 15.99 8.60
C PHE A 288 10.01 14.82 8.99
N MET A 289 9.70 13.63 8.50
CA MET A 289 10.52 12.44 8.70
C MET A 289 10.83 11.79 7.35
N MET A 290 12.12 11.68 7.02
CA MET A 290 12.62 10.82 5.95
C MET A 290 12.88 9.44 6.53
N GLN A 291 12.14 8.40 6.06
CA GLN A 291 12.22 7.09 6.69
C GLN A 291 11.82 5.94 5.74
N PRO A 292 12.73 5.56 4.82
CA PRO A 292 14.05 6.10 4.54
C PRO A 292 14.17 6.88 3.22
N PHE A 293 15.29 7.56 3.01
CA PHE A 293 15.89 7.81 1.70
C PHE A 293 16.64 6.53 1.32
N PHE A 294 16.06 5.73 0.45
CA PHE A 294 16.50 4.38 0.12
C PHE A 294 17.14 4.37 -1.26
N ALA A 295 18.45 4.09 -1.31
CA ALA A 295 19.27 4.17 -2.53
C ALA A 295 19.77 2.78 -2.95
N PRO A 296 18.96 1.99 -3.68
CA PRO A 296 19.38 0.69 -4.18
C PRO A 296 20.47 0.82 -5.24
N GLN A 297 21.38 -0.16 -5.29
CA GLN A 297 22.52 -0.20 -6.21
C GLN A 297 23.49 0.98 -6.03
N MET A 298 23.51 1.61 -4.85
CA MET A 298 24.40 2.71 -4.50
C MET A 298 25.16 2.41 -3.23
N ASN A 299 26.45 2.66 -3.25
CA ASN A 299 27.27 2.62 -2.06
C ASN A 299 27.10 3.90 -1.21
N LEU A 300 27.74 3.91 -0.04
CA LEU A 300 27.66 5.03 0.91
C LEU A 300 28.07 6.37 0.28
N ALA A 301 29.21 6.42 -0.40
CA ALA A 301 29.75 7.66 -0.95
C ALA A 301 28.88 8.23 -2.08
N GLU A 302 28.30 7.38 -2.92
CA GLU A 302 27.37 7.78 -3.99
C GLU A 302 26.08 8.33 -3.41
N THR A 303 25.54 7.67 -2.37
CA THR A 303 24.29 8.11 -1.71
C THR A 303 24.48 9.42 -0.95
N GLU A 304 25.61 9.58 -0.23
CA GLU A 304 25.94 10.83 0.43
C GLU A 304 26.11 11.97 -0.58
N ALA A 305 26.77 11.71 -1.70
CA ALA A 305 26.98 12.72 -2.73
C ALA A 305 25.68 13.22 -3.37
N ILE A 306 24.73 12.33 -3.62
CA ILE A 306 23.46 12.71 -4.27
C ILE A 306 22.53 13.51 -3.34
N ILE A 307 22.50 13.20 -2.03
CA ILE A 307 21.65 13.90 -1.06
C ILE A 307 22.28 15.19 -0.51
N ALA A 308 23.61 15.30 -0.53
CA ALA A 308 24.38 16.42 0.06
C ALA A 308 23.87 17.81 -0.33
N PRO A 309 23.52 18.11 -1.59
CA PRO A 309 23.03 19.44 -1.95
C PRO A 309 21.80 19.87 -1.15
N TRP A 310 20.83 18.97 -0.94
CA TRP A 310 19.67 19.27 -0.11
C TRP A 310 20.03 19.44 1.37
N LEU A 311 20.91 18.58 1.92
CA LEU A 311 21.34 18.68 3.31
C LEU A 311 22.09 20.01 3.59
N ILE A 312 22.87 20.51 2.63
CA ILE A 312 23.52 21.82 2.71
C ILE A 312 22.47 22.93 2.76
N GLN A 313 21.45 22.89 1.90
CA GLN A 313 20.37 23.88 1.90
C GLN A 313 19.57 23.85 3.22
N LEU A 314 19.36 22.68 3.84
CA LEU A 314 18.77 22.60 5.18
C LEU A 314 19.65 23.30 6.23
N ALA A 315 20.95 23.06 6.20
CA ALA A 315 21.89 23.70 7.11
C ALA A 315 21.94 25.23 6.94
N ASP A 316 21.89 25.72 5.71
CA ASP A 316 21.82 27.17 5.39
C ASP A 316 20.53 27.83 5.94
N LEU A 317 19.44 27.09 6.04
CA LEU A 317 18.20 27.51 6.70
C LEU A 317 18.25 27.43 8.24
N GLY A 318 19.38 26.96 8.81
CA GLY A 318 19.52 26.73 10.24
C GLY A 318 18.84 25.44 10.73
N ILE A 319 18.47 24.55 9.83
CA ILE A 319 17.90 23.22 10.14
C ILE A 319 19.07 22.26 10.35
N SER A 320 19.34 21.94 11.62
CA SER A 320 20.39 20.95 11.97
C SER A 320 19.76 19.57 12.06
N ILE A 321 20.24 18.65 11.22
CA ILE A 321 19.84 17.25 11.24
C ILE A 321 21.01 16.36 11.63
N GLN A 322 20.70 15.16 12.13
CA GLN A 322 21.67 14.09 12.39
C GLN A 322 21.21 12.86 11.59
N PRO A 323 21.67 12.71 10.34
CA PRO A 323 21.28 11.59 9.51
C PRO A 323 21.81 10.27 10.09
N GLU A 324 20.92 9.29 10.22
CA GLU A 324 21.29 7.90 10.46
C GLU A 324 21.51 7.23 9.10
N THR A 325 22.77 6.97 8.77
CA THR A 325 23.16 6.39 7.48
C THR A 325 23.69 4.99 7.70
N ALA A 326 23.18 4.04 6.92
CA ALA A 326 23.63 2.65 6.94
C ALA A 326 23.71 2.08 5.53
N HIS A 327 24.74 1.24 5.31
CA HIS A 327 24.95 0.51 4.08
C HIS A 327 24.74 -0.98 4.31
N TYR A 328 24.09 -1.64 3.36
CA TYR A 328 23.69 -3.05 3.45
C TYR A 328 24.10 -3.78 2.17
N ASP A 329 24.57 -5.01 2.32
CA ASP A 329 25.02 -5.85 1.19
C ASP A 329 23.83 -6.46 0.39
N THR A 330 22.62 -6.52 0.98
CA THR A 330 21.44 -7.10 0.36
C THR A 330 20.21 -6.20 0.46
N PHE A 331 19.31 -6.30 -0.50
CA PHE A 331 18.04 -5.59 -0.48
C PHE A 331 17.21 -5.91 0.77
N HIS A 332 17.12 -7.20 1.13
CA HIS A 332 16.32 -7.62 2.28
C HIS A 332 16.88 -7.09 3.59
N SER A 333 18.20 -7.10 3.79
CA SER A 333 18.79 -6.56 5.01
C SER A 333 18.55 -5.06 5.16
N ALA A 334 18.64 -4.31 4.05
CA ALA A 334 18.30 -2.89 4.02
C ALA A 334 16.82 -2.65 4.31
N TRP A 335 15.95 -3.41 3.65
CA TRP A 335 14.50 -3.28 3.82
C TRP A 335 14.06 -3.57 5.26
N SER A 336 14.53 -4.69 5.84
CA SER A 336 14.20 -5.09 7.22
C SER A 336 14.64 -4.07 8.27
N ALA A 337 15.78 -3.41 8.04
CA ALA A 337 16.30 -2.42 8.97
C ALA A 337 15.64 -1.04 8.81
N SER A 338 15.17 -0.70 7.61
CA SER A 338 14.71 0.64 7.27
C SER A 338 13.21 0.82 7.34
N PHE A 339 12.42 -0.23 7.09
CA PHE A 339 10.97 -0.17 7.12
C PHE A 339 10.42 -0.87 8.36
N GLY A 340 9.76 -0.09 9.23
CA GLY A 340 9.12 -0.61 10.42
C GLY A 340 7.84 -1.38 10.11
N LEU A 341 7.28 -2.01 11.14
CA LEU A 341 5.94 -2.59 11.07
C LEU A 341 4.92 -1.45 11.07
N GLU A 342 4.27 -1.24 9.93
CA GLU A 342 3.25 -0.22 9.79
C GLU A 342 1.86 -0.76 10.12
N VAL A 343 1.09 0.05 10.83
CA VAL A 343 -0.34 -0.20 11.04
C VAL A 343 -1.09 0.33 9.83
N VAL A 344 -1.65 -0.57 9.05
CA VAL A 344 -2.52 -0.24 7.91
C VAL A 344 -3.92 0.02 8.43
N GLU A 345 -4.43 1.21 8.16
CA GLU A 345 -5.72 1.77 8.57
C GLU A 345 -5.96 1.90 10.08
N ARG A 346 -6.55 3.03 10.44
CA ARG A 346 -7.01 3.33 11.80
C ARG A 346 -8.54 3.32 11.85
N LEU A 347 -9.09 3.19 13.06
CA LEU A 347 -10.52 3.02 13.28
C LEU A 347 -11.38 4.22 12.83
N HIS A 348 -10.83 5.45 12.87
CA HIS A 348 -11.57 6.70 12.69
C HIS A 348 -10.82 7.65 11.76
N ASN A 349 -10.63 7.22 10.50
CA ASN A 349 -9.93 8.01 9.50
C ASN A 349 -10.60 7.92 8.12
N ALA A 350 -10.25 8.87 7.27
CA ALA A 350 -10.39 8.79 5.84
C ALA A 350 -9.04 9.03 5.19
N ASP A 351 -8.73 8.19 4.23
CA ASP A 351 -7.51 8.23 3.46
C ASP A 351 -7.84 8.51 2.00
N GLY A 352 -6.96 9.24 1.34
CA GLY A 352 -7.03 9.49 -0.09
C GLY A 352 -5.64 9.70 -0.65
N SER A 353 -5.43 9.31 -1.88
CA SER A 353 -4.12 9.43 -2.53
C SER A 353 -4.17 10.11 -3.88
N ARG A 354 -3.01 10.59 -4.30
CA ARG A 354 -2.83 11.18 -5.63
C ARG A 354 -1.46 10.84 -6.20
N LEU A 355 -1.44 10.60 -7.49
CA LEU A 355 -0.25 10.42 -8.31
C LEU A 355 0.08 11.76 -8.95
N PHE A 356 1.15 12.41 -8.50
CA PHE A 356 1.56 13.70 -9.05
C PHE A 356 2.52 13.49 -10.22
N PRO A 357 2.17 14.02 -11.42
CA PRO A 357 2.91 13.72 -12.63
C PRO A 357 4.21 14.54 -12.75
N ARG A 358 5.22 13.94 -13.34
CA ARG A 358 6.56 14.51 -13.58
C ARG A 358 6.52 15.91 -14.21
N LYS A 359 5.58 16.16 -15.12
CA LYS A 359 5.39 17.48 -15.75
C LYS A 359 5.22 18.64 -14.76
N ASN A 360 4.72 18.35 -13.55
CA ASN A 360 4.58 19.38 -12.51
C ASN A 360 5.93 19.82 -11.94
N TRP A 361 6.98 19.01 -12.08
CA TRP A 361 8.35 19.34 -11.68
C TRP A 361 9.19 19.94 -12.82
N GLU A 362 8.72 19.87 -14.04
CA GLU A 362 9.37 20.43 -15.23
C GLU A 362 8.95 21.88 -15.52
N ASP A 363 8.00 22.40 -14.75
CA ASP A 363 7.51 23.78 -14.81
C ASP A 363 7.48 24.37 -13.39
N GLU A 364 8.20 25.47 -13.18
CA GLU A 364 8.33 26.08 -11.85
C GLU A 364 6.99 26.55 -11.28
N ALA A 365 6.09 27.07 -12.10
CA ALA A 365 4.78 27.53 -11.63
C ALA A 365 3.89 26.34 -11.21
N LEU A 366 3.93 25.24 -11.97
CA LEU A 366 3.22 24.01 -11.61
C LEU A 366 3.83 23.36 -10.35
N LEU A 367 5.15 23.35 -10.21
CA LEU A 367 5.82 22.85 -9.02
C LEU A 367 5.44 23.63 -7.76
N ASN A 368 5.46 24.96 -7.86
CA ASN A 368 5.03 25.81 -6.76
C ASN A 368 3.55 25.60 -6.40
N ALA A 369 2.65 25.53 -7.38
CA ALA A 369 1.24 25.23 -7.15
C ALA A 369 1.04 23.83 -6.52
N THR A 370 1.80 22.83 -6.95
CA THR A 370 1.76 21.47 -6.40
C THR A 370 2.23 21.45 -4.95
N PHE A 371 3.34 22.11 -4.67
CA PHE A 371 3.87 22.23 -3.31
C PHE A 371 2.89 22.97 -2.39
N ASP A 372 2.32 24.09 -2.83
CA ASP A 372 1.36 24.85 -2.06
C ASP A 372 0.08 24.05 -1.76
N ALA A 373 -0.44 23.31 -2.73
CA ALA A 373 -1.59 22.43 -2.54
C ALA A 373 -1.28 21.30 -1.55
N TRP A 374 -0.11 20.66 -1.67
CA TRP A 374 0.34 19.62 -0.74
C TRP A 374 0.54 20.18 0.67
N LYS A 375 1.21 21.33 0.81
CA LYS A 375 1.42 22.01 2.09
C LYS A 375 0.09 22.34 2.79
N GLN A 376 -0.85 22.96 2.08
CA GLN A 376 -2.17 23.31 2.64
C GLN A 376 -2.95 22.07 3.12
N SER A 377 -2.82 20.96 2.42
CA SER A 377 -3.42 19.70 2.83
C SER A 377 -2.73 19.13 4.06
N MET A 378 -1.38 19.16 4.10
CA MET A 378 -0.61 18.67 5.24
C MET A 378 -0.93 19.45 6.53
N GLU A 379 -1.12 20.77 6.45
CA GLU A 379 -1.48 21.61 7.60
C GLU A 379 -2.83 21.24 8.25
N LYS A 380 -3.68 20.50 7.54
CA LYS A 380 -5.01 20.05 7.97
C LYS A 380 -5.12 18.55 8.23
N SER A 381 -4.18 17.77 7.71
CA SER A 381 -4.20 16.31 7.83
C SER A 381 -3.73 15.86 9.21
N THR A 382 -4.05 14.61 9.54
CA THR A 382 -3.42 13.91 10.66
C THR A 382 -1.99 13.54 10.32
N ILE A 383 -1.77 13.09 9.07
CA ILE A 383 -0.48 12.72 8.53
C ILE A 383 -0.56 12.71 7.00
N THR A 384 0.53 13.02 6.32
CA THR A 384 0.76 12.68 4.93
C THR A 384 1.87 11.64 4.81
N ILE A 385 1.64 10.62 3.99
CA ILE A 385 2.59 9.54 3.68
C ILE A 385 2.96 9.72 2.22
N ASN A 386 4.25 9.85 1.93
CA ASN A 386 4.67 10.30 0.63
C ASN A 386 5.81 9.44 0.09
N PHE A 387 5.77 9.21 -1.21
CA PHE A 387 6.72 8.40 -1.93
C PHE A 387 7.28 9.20 -3.11
N ASN A 388 8.58 9.50 -3.10
CA ASN A 388 9.28 9.97 -4.27
C ASN A 388 9.66 8.74 -5.11
N ILE A 389 8.97 8.53 -6.23
CA ILE A 389 8.94 7.27 -6.98
C ILE A 389 8.62 7.53 -8.45
N ALA A 390 9.31 6.87 -9.37
CA ALA A 390 9.06 7.02 -10.80
C ALA A 390 9.05 5.67 -11.54
N PRO A 391 7.94 4.92 -11.50
CA PRO A 391 7.81 3.62 -12.15
C PRO A 391 7.44 3.75 -13.62
N THR A 392 8.31 4.34 -14.43
CA THR A 392 8.07 4.59 -15.85
C THR A 392 7.82 3.28 -16.61
N LEU A 393 7.18 3.39 -17.78
CA LEU A 393 6.92 2.23 -18.63
C LEU A 393 8.22 1.53 -19.06
N GLU A 394 9.26 2.32 -19.39
CA GLU A 394 10.57 1.83 -19.79
C GLU A 394 11.24 1.00 -18.66
N ARG A 395 11.17 1.49 -17.41
CA ARG A 395 11.72 0.77 -16.25
C ARG A 395 11.03 -0.55 -15.99
N GLY A 396 9.74 -0.65 -16.30
CA GLY A 396 8.97 -1.90 -16.26
C GLY A 396 9.29 -2.87 -17.42
N GLY A 397 10.09 -2.46 -18.40
CA GLY A 397 10.38 -3.23 -19.61
C GLY A 397 9.29 -3.10 -20.68
N ASN A 398 8.55 -2.00 -20.70
CA ASN A 398 7.44 -1.70 -21.61
C ASN A 398 6.34 -2.77 -21.62
N PRO A 399 5.82 -3.21 -20.46
CA PRO A 399 4.81 -4.26 -20.39
C PRO A 399 3.46 -3.78 -20.92
N ASP A 400 2.74 -4.66 -21.61
CA ASP A 400 1.31 -4.47 -21.92
C ASP A 400 0.47 -5.04 -20.77
N ASN A 401 -0.03 -4.16 -19.90
CA ASN A 401 -0.85 -4.51 -18.74
C ASN A 401 -1.84 -3.40 -18.38
N SER A 402 -2.76 -3.69 -17.45
CA SER A 402 -3.82 -2.77 -17.04
C SER A 402 -3.43 -1.85 -15.87
N VAL A 403 -2.14 -1.67 -15.61
CA VAL A 403 -1.68 -0.68 -14.63
C VAL A 403 -2.14 0.70 -15.03
N ASN A 404 -2.74 1.43 -14.08
CA ASN A 404 -3.18 2.80 -14.31
C ASN A 404 -2.06 3.64 -14.96
N PRO A 405 -2.29 4.19 -16.17
CA PRO A 405 -1.26 4.94 -16.90
C PRO A 405 -0.67 6.12 -16.13
N ALA A 406 -1.41 6.68 -15.17
CA ALA A 406 -0.92 7.77 -14.32
C ALA A 406 0.33 7.40 -13.53
N TRP A 407 0.54 6.12 -13.21
CA TRP A 407 1.77 5.65 -12.58
C TRP A 407 3.01 5.89 -13.43
N ARG A 408 2.86 5.78 -14.78
CA ARG A 408 3.98 5.87 -15.71
C ARG A 408 4.56 7.28 -15.81
N GLU A 409 3.74 8.27 -15.46
CA GLU A 409 4.10 9.70 -15.44
C GLU A 409 4.40 10.21 -14.02
N THR A 410 4.23 9.38 -12.99
CA THR A 410 4.34 9.78 -11.58
C THR A 410 5.80 10.02 -11.18
N VAL A 411 6.00 11.06 -10.37
CA VAL A 411 7.26 11.32 -9.64
C VAL A 411 7.02 11.40 -8.12
N MET A 412 5.77 11.58 -7.71
CA MET A 412 5.34 11.56 -6.33
C MET A 412 4.00 10.85 -6.19
N HIS A 413 3.95 9.82 -5.38
CA HIS A 413 2.71 9.29 -4.84
C HIS A 413 2.52 9.82 -3.42
N SER A 414 1.37 10.38 -3.12
CA SER A 414 1.09 10.93 -1.79
C SER A 414 -0.26 10.46 -1.29
N ILE A 415 -0.29 10.05 -0.02
CA ILE A 415 -1.50 9.69 0.72
C ILE A 415 -1.71 10.76 1.78
N GLN A 416 -2.93 11.25 1.89
CA GLN A 416 -3.37 12.12 2.97
C GLN A 416 -4.36 11.38 3.85
N SER A 417 -4.18 11.47 5.17
CA SER A 417 -5.11 10.93 6.15
C SER A 417 -5.67 12.04 7.01
N ILE A 418 -6.97 11.99 7.24
CA ILE A 418 -7.63 12.78 8.29
C ILE A 418 -8.29 11.83 9.28
N SER A 419 -8.35 12.23 10.53
CA SER A 419 -9.04 11.47 11.58
C SER A 419 -10.05 12.33 12.31
N TRP A 420 -11.01 11.69 12.96
CA TRP A 420 -12.06 12.34 13.74
C TRP A 420 -12.24 11.68 15.10
N PRO A 421 -12.78 12.42 16.10
CA PRO A 421 -13.12 11.88 17.41
C PRO A 421 -14.15 10.75 17.32
N MET A 422 -14.07 9.79 18.26
CA MET A 422 -14.98 8.61 18.28
C MET A 422 -16.43 8.99 18.56
N GLU A 423 -16.67 10.15 19.16
CA GLU A 423 -17.98 10.63 19.60
C GLU A 423 -18.83 11.23 18.48
N LEU A 424 -18.24 11.42 17.27
CA LEU A 424 -19.00 12.00 16.15
C LEU A 424 -20.14 11.07 15.72
N THR A 425 -21.28 11.68 15.46
CA THR A 425 -22.44 11.02 14.86
C THR A 425 -22.14 10.62 13.41
N PRO A 426 -22.85 9.63 12.84
CA PRO A 426 -22.71 9.27 11.43
C PRO A 426 -22.89 10.45 10.46
N ALA A 427 -23.74 11.42 10.77
CA ALA A 427 -23.95 12.61 9.96
C ALA A 427 -22.72 13.52 9.97
N GLU A 428 -22.14 13.78 11.14
CA GLU A 428 -20.91 14.57 11.29
C GLU A 428 -19.73 13.88 10.60
N ILE A 429 -19.61 12.55 10.68
CA ILE A 429 -18.58 11.80 9.97
C ILE A 429 -18.74 11.97 8.44
N LEU A 430 -19.97 11.96 7.93
CA LEU A 430 -20.22 12.20 6.51
C LEU A 430 -19.81 13.61 6.08
N GLU A 431 -20.05 14.64 6.91
CA GLU A 431 -19.61 16.02 6.65
C GLU A 431 -18.09 16.15 6.63
N VAL A 432 -17.39 15.54 7.60
CA VAL A 432 -15.91 15.50 7.64
C VAL A 432 -15.36 14.86 6.38
N ARG A 433 -15.93 13.74 5.96
CA ARG A 433 -15.51 13.01 4.77
C ARG A 433 -15.83 13.73 3.47
N ASP A 434 -16.97 14.41 3.40
CA ASP A 434 -17.30 15.23 2.24
C ASP A 434 -16.32 16.42 2.12
N GLY A 435 -16.00 17.07 3.21
CA GLY A 435 -14.96 18.11 3.26
C GLY A 435 -13.59 17.62 2.83
N PHE A 436 -13.21 16.40 3.22
CA PHE A 436 -11.97 15.76 2.78
C PHE A 436 -11.99 15.49 1.27
N THR A 437 -13.00 14.77 0.77
CA THR A 437 -13.10 14.39 -0.64
C THR A 437 -13.20 15.61 -1.56
N ASN A 438 -14.13 16.53 -1.26
CA ASN A 438 -14.46 17.65 -2.15
C ASN A 438 -13.69 18.94 -1.82
N GLY A 439 -12.94 18.97 -0.72
CA GLY A 439 -12.07 20.08 -0.32
C GLY A 439 -10.58 19.72 -0.42
N ASP A 440 -10.08 18.92 0.50
CA ASP A 440 -8.64 18.66 0.60
C ASP A 440 -8.10 17.85 -0.60
N MET A 441 -8.77 16.77 -0.96
CA MET A 441 -8.41 15.98 -2.15
C MET A 441 -8.69 16.73 -3.45
N GLN A 442 -9.65 17.66 -3.46
CA GLN A 442 -9.91 18.48 -4.64
C GLN A 442 -8.72 19.40 -4.98
N ARG A 443 -8.02 19.97 -3.98
CA ARG A 443 -6.80 20.75 -4.23
C ARG A 443 -5.75 19.96 -4.98
N TRP A 444 -5.58 18.67 -4.63
CA TRP A 444 -4.62 17.81 -5.30
C TRP A 444 -5.06 17.49 -6.74
N ARG A 445 -6.36 17.28 -6.97
CA ARG A 445 -6.90 17.11 -8.33
C ARG A 445 -6.71 18.34 -9.19
N ASP A 446 -6.92 19.53 -8.64
CA ASP A 446 -6.81 20.81 -9.36
C ASP A 446 -5.39 21.07 -9.89
N VAL A 447 -4.35 20.68 -9.14
CA VAL A 447 -2.94 20.83 -9.55
C VAL A 447 -2.41 19.65 -10.36
N SER A 448 -3.18 18.57 -10.51
CA SER A 448 -2.78 17.38 -11.27
C SER A 448 -3.89 16.89 -12.21
N PRO A 449 -4.40 17.74 -13.10
CA PRO A 449 -5.48 17.35 -14.00
C PRO A 449 -5.03 16.23 -14.93
N GLY A 450 -5.89 15.21 -15.09
CA GLY A 450 -5.61 14.02 -15.90
C GLY A 450 -4.71 12.98 -15.21
N ALA A 451 -4.17 13.27 -14.05
CA ALA A 451 -3.46 12.28 -13.23
C ALA A 451 -4.44 11.35 -12.50
N GLY A 452 -3.91 10.30 -11.88
CA GLY A 452 -4.70 9.26 -11.23
C GLY A 452 -4.50 9.16 -9.73
N SER A 453 -5.03 8.09 -9.19
CA SER A 453 -4.81 7.63 -7.82
C SER A 453 -4.48 6.14 -7.81
N TYR A 454 -3.86 5.65 -6.74
CA TYR A 454 -3.63 4.21 -6.56
C TYR A 454 -4.90 3.56 -6.01
N LEU A 455 -5.45 2.60 -6.74
CA LEU A 455 -6.72 1.93 -6.39
C LEU A 455 -6.73 1.31 -4.98
N GLY A 456 -5.58 0.82 -4.51
CA GLY A 456 -5.44 0.20 -3.19
C GLY A 456 -5.48 1.18 -2.02
N GLU A 457 -5.16 2.46 -2.26
CA GLU A 457 -4.93 3.50 -1.25
C GLU A 457 -5.69 4.80 -1.56
N ALA A 458 -6.75 4.69 -2.34
CA ALA A 458 -7.53 5.83 -2.81
C ALA A 458 -8.64 6.25 -1.86
N ASP A 459 -9.09 7.49 -2.02
CA ASP A 459 -10.38 7.89 -1.47
C ASP A 459 -11.49 7.01 -2.05
N ARG A 460 -12.22 6.31 -1.17
CA ARG A 460 -13.29 5.40 -1.57
C ARG A 460 -14.50 6.10 -2.19
N THR A 461 -14.57 7.42 -2.07
CA THR A 461 -15.60 8.29 -2.67
C THR A 461 -15.03 9.18 -3.76
N GLU A 462 -13.91 8.79 -4.42
CA GLU A 462 -13.26 9.53 -5.50
C GLU A 462 -14.28 9.93 -6.58
N PRO A 463 -14.55 11.25 -6.78
CA PRO A 463 -15.63 11.71 -7.65
C PRO A 463 -15.44 11.36 -9.12
N GLY A 464 -14.20 11.36 -9.58
CA GLY A 464 -13.82 11.04 -10.95
C GLY A 464 -13.24 9.64 -11.11
N PHE A 465 -13.77 8.64 -10.40
CA PHE A 465 -13.14 7.31 -10.30
C PHE A 465 -12.82 6.65 -11.65
N GLN A 466 -13.66 6.84 -12.67
CA GLN A 466 -13.41 6.28 -14.01
C GLN A 466 -12.19 6.91 -14.73
N GLN A 467 -11.80 8.11 -14.33
CA GLN A 467 -10.61 8.77 -14.86
C GLN A 467 -9.40 8.55 -13.93
N ALA A 468 -9.67 8.42 -12.61
CA ALA A 468 -8.63 8.28 -11.60
C ALA A 468 -8.03 6.87 -11.56
N PHE A 469 -8.77 5.87 -12.05
CA PHE A 469 -8.40 4.45 -12.08
C PHE A 469 -8.56 3.91 -13.51
#